data_2b31ef092defadfb4d4f836666a645ad
#
_entry.id   2b31ef092defadfb4d4f836666a645ad
#
_cell.length_a   1.000
_cell.length_b   1.000
_cell.length_c   1.000
_cell.angle_alpha   90.00
_cell.angle_beta   90.00
_cell.angle_gamma   90.00
#
_symmetry.space_group_name_H-M   'P 1'
#
loop_
_entity.id
_entity.type
_entity.pdbx_description
1 polymer ?
#
loop_
_entity_poly.entity_id
_entity_poly.type
_entity_poly.pdbx_seq_one_letter_code
_entity_poly.pdbx_strand_id
1 'polypeptide(L)'
;MTSTDAAQLRDQLADALSRTRTFTHTEATHRPDGSYVVARRGATSSGHRKVFDSFEAVIDLFEALPTTFTADDVGRTGLSGSRRHILVWHVLEHPEFPCELRRRQPLTARKV
;
A
#
# COMPACT_ATOMS: atom_id res chain seq x y z
N MET A 1 -28.21 -1.95 -27.46
CA MET A 1 -27.64 -2.45 -26.21
C MET A 1 -28.72 -2.67 -25.19
N THR A 2 -28.75 -3.83 -24.55
CA THR A 2 -29.72 -4.14 -23.50
C THR A 2 -29.25 -3.57 -22.16
N SER A 3 -30.16 -3.49 -21.15
CA SER A 3 -29.81 -3.05 -19.80
C SER A 3 -28.75 -3.95 -19.16
N THR A 4 -28.79 -5.25 -19.42
CA THR A 4 -27.83 -6.22 -18.93
C THR A 4 -26.43 -5.95 -19.49
N ASP A 5 -26.34 -5.66 -20.80
CA ASP A 5 -25.06 -5.36 -21.44
C ASP A 5 -24.46 -4.07 -20.89
N ALA A 6 -25.28 -3.05 -20.63
CA ALA A 6 -24.81 -1.80 -20.04
C ALA A 6 -24.26 -2.01 -18.61
N ALA A 7 -24.93 -2.84 -17.79
CA ALA A 7 -24.47 -3.16 -16.45
C ALA A 7 -23.16 -3.93 -16.47
N GLN A 8 -23.03 -4.93 -17.35
CA GLN A 8 -21.79 -5.69 -17.51
C GLN A 8 -20.62 -4.79 -17.94
N LEU A 9 -20.86 -3.89 -18.88
CA LEU A 9 -19.82 -2.98 -19.34
C LEU A 9 -19.36 -2.06 -18.21
N ARG A 10 -20.28 -1.59 -17.37
CA ARG A 10 -19.94 -0.76 -16.21
C ARG A 10 -19.07 -1.53 -15.22
N ASP A 11 -19.43 -2.77 -14.90
CA ASP A 11 -18.67 -3.61 -13.97
C ASP A 11 -17.28 -3.90 -14.50
N GLN A 12 -17.16 -4.19 -15.79
CA GLN A 12 -15.87 -4.39 -16.44
C GLN A 12 -14.99 -3.15 -16.41
N LEU A 13 -15.56 -1.97 -16.60
CA LEU A 13 -14.84 -0.70 -16.51
C LEU A 13 -14.38 -0.43 -15.08
N ALA A 14 -15.20 -0.72 -14.07
CA ALA A 14 -14.82 -0.55 -12.68
C ALA A 14 -13.63 -1.46 -12.33
N ASP A 15 -13.66 -2.72 -12.77
CA ASP A 15 -12.56 -3.67 -12.56
C ASP A 15 -11.29 -3.21 -13.29
N ALA A 16 -11.43 -2.69 -14.51
CA ALA A 16 -10.30 -2.21 -15.30
C ALA A 16 -9.67 -0.96 -14.70
N LEU A 17 -10.44 -0.13 -13.99
CA LEU A 17 -9.92 1.06 -13.32
C LEU A 17 -9.23 0.75 -11.99
N SER A 18 -9.57 -0.37 -11.35
CA SER A 18 -8.85 -0.87 -10.18
C SER A 18 -7.55 -1.51 -10.65
N ARG A 19 -6.43 -1.00 -10.16
CA ARG A 19 -5.11 -1.51 -10.55
C ARG A 19 -4.40 -2.09 -9.34
N THR A 20 -4.22 -3.40 -9.36
CA THR A 20 -3.49 -4.11 -8.32
C THR A 20 -2.10 -4.47 -8.82
N ARG A 21 -1.10 -4.14 -8.01
CA ARG A 21 0.29 -4.53 -8.26
C ARG A 21 0.76 -5.42 -7.11
N THR A 22 1.30 -6.57 -7.46
CA THR A 22 1.79 -7.56 -6.50
C THR A 22 3.31 -7.48 -6.42
N PHE A 23 3.83 -7.34 -5.20
CA PHE A 23 5.25 -7.35 -4.90
C PHE A 23 5.62 -8.64 -4.17
N THR A 24 6.86 -8.76 -3.71
CA THR A 24 7.32 -9.95 -3.00
C THR A 24 6.61 -10.14 -1.65
N HIS A 25 6.45 -9.06 -0.88
CA HIS A 25 5.86 -9.11 0.47
C HIS A 25 4.48 -8.46 0.54
N THR A 26 4.18 -7.56 -0.37
CA THR A 26 2.96 -6.75 -0.32
C THR A 26 2.24 -6.75 -1.66
N GLU A 27 1.01 -6.26 -1.63
CA GLU A 27 0.27 -5.91 -2.83
C GLU A 27 -0.45 -4.59 -2.59
N ALA A 28 -0.65 -3.84 -3.65
CA ALA A 28 -1.26 -2.53 -3.57
C ALA A 28 -2.30 -2.37 -4.67
N THR A 29 -3.40 -1.70 -4.35
CA THR A 29 -4.50 -1.48 -5.28
C THR A 29 -4.84 0.00 -5.34
N HIS A 30 -4.80 0.56 -6.54
CA HIS A 30 -5.38 1.86 -6.85
C HIS A 30 -6.86 1.64 -7.18
N ARG A 31 -7.75 2.22 -6.39
CA ARG A 31 -9.19 2.10 -6.61
C ARG A 31 -9.72 3.26 -7.44
N PRO A 32 -10.85 3.07 -8.15
CA PRO A 32 -11.45 4.15 -8.95
C PRO A 32 -11.86 5.38 -8.14
N ASP A 33 -12.16 5.22 -6.85
CA ASP A 33 -12.53 6.33 -5.96
C ASP A 33 -11.33 7.16 -5.48
N GLY A 34 -10.12 6.80 -5.91
CA GLY A 34 -8.89 7.47 -5.52
C GLY A 34 -8.19 6.88 -4.33
N SER A 35 -8.82 5.95 -3.60
CA SER A 35 -8.20 5.32 -2.44
C SER A 35 -7.09 4.36 -2.87
N TYR A 36 -6.14 4.15 -1.95
CA TYR A 36 -4.99 3.29 -2.18
C TYR A 36 -4.92 2.26 -1.05
N VAL A 37 -4.94 0.98 -1.42
CA VAL A 37 -4.94 -0.11 -0.44
C VAL A 37 -3.59 -0.80 -0.45
N VAL A 38 -2.97 -0.91 0.72
CA VAL A 38 -1.74 -1.67 0.91
C VAL A 38 -2.05 -2.88 1.77
N ALA A 39 -1.68 -4.06 1.30
CA ALA A 39 -1.96 -5.32 1.98
C ALA A 39 -0.74 -6.23 1.98
N ARG A 40 -0.66 -7.11 2.96
CA ARG A 40 0.28 -8.22 2.92
C ARG A 40 -0.12 -9.14 1.77
N ARG A 41 0.85 -9.58 0.97
CA ARG A 41 0.58 -10.45 -0.18
C ARG A 41 -0.20 -11.69 0.25
N GLY A 42 -1.32 -11.94 -0.43
CA GLY A 42 -2.17 -13.09 -0.16
C GLY A 42 -3.03 -12.99 1.09
N ALA A 43 -3.03 -11.84 1.78
CA ALA A 43 -3.82 -11.69 2.99
C ALA A 43 -5.31 -11.50 2.67
N THR A 44 -6.16 -12.17 3.44
CA THR A 44 -7.62 -12.02 3.35
C THR A 44 -8.18 -11.26 4.55
N SER A 45 -7.42 -11.16 5.64
CA SER A 45 -7.83 -10.48 6.87
C SER A 45 -7.66 -8.97 6.75
N SER A 46 -8.64 -8.22 7.26
CA SER A 46 -8.58 -6.75 7.33
C SER A 46 -7.43 -6.24 8.21
N GLY A 47 -6.96 -7.05 9.16
CA GLY A 47 -5.81 -6.71 10.01
C GLY A 47 -4.49 -6.66 9.26
N HIS A 48 -4.43 -7.22 8.05
CA HIS A 48 -3.25 -7.27 7.21
C HIS A 48 -3.33 -6.34 6.00
N ARG A 49 -4.18 -5.31 6.08
CA ARG A 49 -4.24 -4.29 5.04
C ARG A 49 -4.62 -2.95 5.63
N LYS A 50 -4.23 -1.89 4.93
CA LYS A 50 -4.58 -0.52 5.28
C LYS A 50 -5.10 0.19 4.05
N VAL A 51 -6.23 0.87 4.18
CA VAL A 51 -6.79 1.73 3.15
C VAL A 51 -6.39 3.17 3.44
N PHE A 52 -5.72 3.78 2.47
CA PHE A 52 -5.37 5.21 2.51
C PHE A 52 -6.34 5.97 1.62
N ASP A 53 -6.62 7.21 1.96
CA ASP A 53 -7.53 8.07 1.18
C ASP A 53 -7.02 8.29 -0.25
N SER A 54 -5.69 8.29 -0.43
CA SER A 54 -5.04 8.46 -1.71
C SER A 54 -3.62 7.91 -1.67
N PHE A 55 -3.01 7.78 -2.85
CA PHE A 55 -1.59 7.44 -2.93
C PHE A 55 -0.72 8.54 -2.35
N GLU A 56 -1.11 9.80 -2.52
CA GLU A 56 -0.41 10.95 -1.93
C GLU A 56 -0.35 10.87 -0.41
N ALA A 57 -1.34 10.28 0.25
CA ALA A 57 -1.30 10.07 1.69
C ALA A 57 -0.12 9.17 2.10
N VAL A 58 0.21 8.18 1.30
CA VAL A 58 1.37 7.32 1.54
C VAL A 58 2.67 8.08 1.30
N ILE A 59 2.71 8.91 0.26
CA ILE A 59 3.87 9.77 -0.03
C ILE A 59 4.13 10.71 1.15
N ASP A 60 3.08 11.37 1.64
CA ASP A 60 3.19 12.28 2.78
C ASP A 60 3.69 11.57 4.03
N LEU A 61 3.18 10.36 4.28
CA LEU A 61 3.63 9.54 5.39
C LEU A 61 5.11 9.20 5.25
N PHE A 62 5.53 8.76 4.07
CA PHE A 62 6.93 8.43 3.79
C PHE A 62 7.84 9.65 4.00
N GLU A 63 7.43 10.82 3.52
CA GLU A 63 8.20 12.05 3.68
C GLU A 63 8.32 12.46 5.14
N ALA A 64 7.33 12.16 5.96
CA ALA A 64 7.35 12.44 7.39
C ALA A 64 8.26 11.49 8.17
N LEU A 65 8.63 10.36 7.61
CA LEU A 65 9.52 9.41 8.26
C LEU A 65 10.97 9.92 8.24
N PRO A 66 11.78 9.57 9.27
CA PRO A 66 13.21 9.92 9.27
C PRO A 66 13.96 9.21 8.15
N THR A 67 15.19 9.62 7.88
CA THR A 67 16.02 9.03 6.82
C THR A 67 16.20 7.53 7.02
N THR A 68 16.40 7.10 8.26
CA THR A 68 16.40 5.68 8.63
C THR A 68 15.21 5.45 9.54
N PHE A 69 14.34 4.51 9.16
CA PHE A 69 13.10 4.27 9.89
C PHE A 69 12.79 2.80 10.05
N THR A 70 12.04 2.49 11.09
CA THR A 70 11.56 1.15 11.45
C THR A 70 10.03 1.15 11.48
N ALA A 71 9.45 -0.03 11.78
CA ALA A 71 8.01 -0.14 12.01
C ALA A 71 7.54 0.75 13.17
N ASP A 72 8.38 0.97 14.18
CA ASP A 72 8.02 1.86 15.28
C ASP A 72 7.84 3.30 14.83
N ASP A 73 8.70 3.77 13.93
CA ASP A 73 8.55 5.11 13.34
C ASP A 73 7.25 5.22 12.55
N VAL A 74 6.89 4.19 11.81
CA VAL A 74 5.60 4.12 11.10
C VAL A 74 4.45 4.14 12.10
N GLY A 75 4.58 3.46 13.23
CA GLY A 75 3.58 3.46 14.29
C GLY A 75 3.27 4.85 14.83
N ARG A 76 4.24 5.75 14.83
CA ARG A 76 4.06 7.15 15.27
C ARG A 76 3.18 7.95 14.33
N THR A 77 2.98 7.50 13.09
CA THR A 77 2.10 8.16 12.13
C THR A 77 0.64 7.72 12.25
N GLY A 78 0.34 6.79 13.15
CA GLY A 78 -1.02 6.35 13.42
C GLY A 78 -1.35 4.91 13.02
N LEU A 79 -0.44 4.20 12.34
CA LEU A 79 -0.64 2.79 12.01
C LEU A 79 -0.33 1.92 13.22
N SER A 80 -1.01 0.79 13.34
CA SER A 80 -0.84 -0.13 14.45
C SER A 80 -0.71 -1.58 14.00
N GLY A 81 -0.16 -2.42 14.88
CA GLY A 81 -0.04 -3.85 14.65
C GLY A 81 0.81 -4.19 13.43
N SER A 82 0.40 -5.22 12.70
CA SER A 82 1.13 -5.71 11.53
C SER A 82 1.13 -4.72 10.36
N ARG A 83 0.21 -3.76 10.34
CA ARG A 83 0.16 -2.73 9.29
C ARG A 83 1.44 -1.90 9.23
N ARG A 84 2.10 -1.71 10.35
CA ARG A 84 3.40 -1.00 10.42
C ARG A 84 4.46 -1.71 9.57
N HIS A 85 4.60 -3.00 9.75
CA HIS A 85 5.56 -3.81 9.00
C HIS A 85 5.20 -3.92 7.52
N ILE A 86 3.92 -4.07 7.24
CA ILE A 86 3.40 -4.10 5.86
C ILE A 86 3.79 -2.82 5.12
N LEU A 87 3.62 -1.67 5.76
CA LEU A 87 3.97 -0.40 5.11
C LEU A 87 5.49 -0.26 4.89
N VAL A 88 6.32 -0.69 5.84
CA VAL A 88 7.78 -0.67 5.64
C VAL A 88 8.16 -1.51 4.43
N TRP A 89 7.63 -2.73 4.33
CA TRP A 89 7.88 -3.58 3.15
C TRP A 89 7.36 -2.95 1.87
N HIS A 90 6.20 -2.30 1.93
CA HIS A 90 5.62 -1.68 0.74
C HIS A 90 6.52 -0.56 0.19
N VAL A 91 6.98 0.34 1.04
CA VAL A 91 7.85 1.43 0.57
C VAL A 91 9.22 0.93 0.12
N LEU A 92 9.69 -0.19 0.66
CA LEU A 92 10.92 -0.83 0.20
C LEU A 92 10.77 -1.43 -1.20
N GLU A 93 9.59 -1.94 -1.53
CA GLU A 93 9.33 -2.64 -2.78
C GLU A 93 8.84 -1.72 -3.89
N HIS A 94 8.17 -0.63 -3.53
CA HIS A 94 7.54 0.26 -4.52
C HIS A 94 8.56 1.27 -5.07
N PRO A 95 8.69 1.39 -6.40
CA PRO A 95 9.72 2.22 -7.02
C PRO A 95 9.56 3.73 -6.79
N GLU A 96 8.36 4.19 -6.41
CA GLU A 96 8.12 5.61 -6.10
C GLU A 96 8.76 6.05 -4.77
N PHE A 97 9.18 5.09 -3.94
CA PHE A 97 9.76 5.37 -2.63
C PHE A 97 11.26 5.02 -2.65
N PRO A 98 12.14 6.00 -2.81
CA PRO A 98 13.57 5.73 -2.90
C PRO A 98 14.14 5.39 -1.51
N CYS A 99 14.20 4.10 -1.21
CA CYS A 99 14.77 3.59 0.03
C CYS A 99 15.31 2.18 -0.17
N GLU A 100 16.14 1.74 0.77
CA GLU A 100 16.76 0.42 0.74
C GLU A 100 16.62 -0.30 2.06
N LEU A 101 16.63 -1.63 2.03
CA LEU A 101 16.60 -2.46 3.23
C LEU A 101 17.96 -2.41 3.91
N ARG A 102 17.99 -2.05 5.20
CA ARG A 102 19.21 -1.99 6.00
C ARG A 102 19.32 -3.18 6.95
N ARG A 103 18.20 -3.63 7.52
CA ARG A 103 18.16 -4.71 8.49
C ARG A 103 16.79 -5.37 8.44
N ARG A 104 16.76 -6.69 8.61
CA ARG A 104 15.48 -7.41 8.62
C ARG A 104 14.88 -7.51 10.02
N GLN A 105 15.72 -7.45 11.06
CA GLN A 105 15.21 -7.57 12.42
C GLN A 105 16.05 -6.73 13.40
N PRO A 106 15.48 -5.63 13.90
CA PRO A 106 14.17 -5.08 13.50
C PRO A 106 14.19 -4.61 12.05
N LEU A 107 13.03 -4.72 11.41
CA LEU A 107 12.91 -4.29 10.00
C LEU A 107 13.21 -2.80 9.88
N THR A 108 14.27 -2.48 9.17
CA THR A 108 14.81 -1.12 9.07
C THR A 108 15.05 -0.77 7.60
N ALA A 109 14.58 0.39 7.19
CA ALA A 109 14.78 0.93 5.86
C ALA A 109 15.48 2.29 5.94
N ARG A 110 16.21 2.63 4.89
CA ARG A 110 16.92 3.91 4.79
C ARG A 110 16.58 4.58 3.46
N LYS A 111 16.20 5.84 3.51
CA LYS A 111 16.00 6.66 2.31
C LYS A 111 17.32 6.86 1.58
N VAL A 112 17.27 6.79 0.27
CA VAL A 112 18.44 6.99 -0.59
C VAL A 112 18.28 8.20 -1.48
#